data_eb12ac59908d2b6140947d7ec8f74be4
#
_entry.id   eb12ac59908d2b6140947d7ec8f74be4
#
_cell.length_a   1.000
_cell.length_b   1.000
_cell.length_c   1.000
_cell.angle_alpha   90.00
_cell.angle_beta   90.00
_cell.angle_gamma   90.00
#
_symmetry.space_group_name_H-M   'P 1'
#
loop_
_entity.id
_entity.type
_entity.pdbx_description
1 polymer ?
#
loop_
_entity_poly.entity_id
_entity_poly.type
_entity_poly.pdbx_seq_one_letter_code
_entity_poly.pdbx_strand_id
1 'polypeptide(L)'
;MHVMFVNRSPIPVFAYGGTERVIWDLGRALVRLKYKVTFLVPRGSYCEFADVLVIDEHKRIEDQIPDDIDLIHFQFKPDHPEIIRKPWLMTQHGNSQVGERLPQNTNFVSQDHAARHGSDCYVRNGLNWDDYGKVDLQGNAGYAHFLGKAAWRVKNVKGAIEVACEAGVPIKVLGGTRLNLKRGFRYTWTRQASFYGMVGGEKKLNLLRASAGLIFPVRWQEPFGLAVIESMYFGAPVFATPYGAMPELVDDKSGVLATNVHDLATAWRSFNADRRYIHERTQETFSDNKMAESYVQLYEKIMNGESLNATLPEMTAPAKALPWE
;
A
#
# COMPACT_ATOMS: atom_id res chain seq x y z
N MET A 1 1.64 -23.24 13.91
CA MET A 1 1.95 -23.18 12.47
C MET A 1 3.18 -22.29 12.27
N HIS A 2 4.10 -22.73 11.42
CA HIS A 2 5.31 -22.02 11.03
C HIS A 2 5.14 -21.46 9.62
N VAL A 3 5.07 -20.15 9.48
CA VAL A 3 4.85 -19.45 8.21
C VAL A 3 6.17 -18.87 7.70
N MET A 4 6.52 -19.14 6.44
CA MET A 4 7.65 -18.52 5.77
C MET A 4 7.18 -17.45 4.79
N PHE A 5 7.64 -16.22 4.98
CA PHE A 5 7.50 -15.14 3.99
C PHE A 5 8.68 -15.16 3.02
N VAL A 6 8.38 -15.12 1.72
CA VAL A 6 9.41 -15.05 0.67
C VAL A 6 9.28 -13.73 -0.08
N ASN A 7 10.34 -12.90 -0.05
CA ASN A 7 10.35 -11.61 -0.72
C ASN A 7 11.70 -11.35 -1.42
N ARG A 8 11.66 -10.69 -2.59
CA ARG A 8 12.85 -10.34 -3.39
C ARG A 8 13.47 -8.99 -3.04
N SER A 9 12.91 -8.27 -2.10
CA SER A 9 13.44 -7.00 -1.59
C SER A 9 13.89 -7.16 -0.14
N PRO A 10 14.96 -6.46 0.29
CA PRO A 10 15.41 -6.50 1.69
C PRO A 10 14.35 -5.93 2.64
N ILE A 11 14.33 -6.42 3.89
CA ILE A 11 13.50 -5.94 5.00
C ILE A 11 14.39 -5.66 6.23
N PRO A 12 14.03 -4.65 7.08
CA PRO A 12 12.98 -3.64 6.90
C PRO A 12 13.38 -2.55 5.91
N VAL A 13 12.41 -1.73 5.50
CA VAL A 13 12.65 -0.57 4.63
C VAL A 13 12.36 0.71 5.38
N PHE A 14 13.38 1.58 5.49
CA PHE A 14 13.32 2.79 6.32
C PHE A 14 12.72 4.02 5.62
N ALA A 15 12.81 4.13 4.29
CA ALA A 15 12.39 5.34 3.60
C ALA A 15 11.16 5.14 2.70
N TYR A 16 11.22 4.25 1.74
CA TYR A 16 10.15 3.99 0.79
C TYR A 16 10.11 2.50 0.43
N GLY A 17 9.00 1.87 0.73
CA GLY A 17 8.75 0.46 0.46
C GLY A 17 7.39 0.11 1.05
N GLY A 18 6.33 0.17 0.21
CA GLY A 18 4.98 -0.12 0.67
C GLY A 18 4.83 -1.59 1.02
N THR A 19 5.21 -2.44 0.10
CA THR A 19 5.11 -3.90 0.23
C THR A 19 5.94 -4.40 1.41
N GLU A 20 7.19 -3.97 1.52
CA GLU A 20 8.11 -4.41 2.55
C GLU A 20 7.63 -4.04 3.97
N ARG A 21 6.97 -2.88 4.13
CA ARG A 21 6.34 -2.50 5.41
C ARG A 21 5.14 -3.38 5.73
N VAL A 22 4.30 -3.66 4.75
CA VAL A 22 3.15 -4.56 4.93
C VAL A 22 3.61 -5.96 5.35
N ILE A 23 4.65 -6.50 4.70
CA ILE A 23 5.23 -7.81 5.02
C ILE A 23 5.79 -7.82 6.45
N TRP A 24 6.52 -6.77 6.83
CA TRP A 24 7.07 -6.60 8.17
C TRP A 24 5.98 -6.55 9.23
N ASP A 25 4.96 -5.71 9.03
CA ASP A 25 3.85 -5.54 9.99
C ASP A 25 2.99 -6.80 10.09
N LEU A 26 2.73 -7.49 8.96
CA LEU A 26 2.04 -8.78 8.96
C LEU A 26 2.83 -9.85 9.74
N GLY A 27 4.13 -9.97 9.50
CA GLY A 27 4.98 -10.92 10.23
C GLY A 27 5.00 -10.65 11.72
N ARG A 28 5.10 -9.38 12.13
CA ARG A 28 5.05 -8.95 13.54
C ARG A 28 3.70 -9.29 14.18
N ALA A 29 2.61 -9.04 13.48
CA ALA A 29 1.26 -9.35 13.96
C ALA A 29 1.06 -10.87 14.12
N LEU A 30 1.53 -11.69 13.18
CA LEU A 30 1.47 -13.15 13.30
C LEU A 30 2.26 -13.67 14.50
N VAL A 31 3.45 -13.10 14.79
CA VAL A 31 4.22 -13.46 15.99
C VAL A 31 3.44 -13.12 17.27
N ARG A 32 2.75 -11.98 17.31
CA ARG A 32 1.84 -11.64 18.44
C ARG A 32 0.71 -12.66 18.57
N LEU A 33 0.20 -13.19 17.46
CA LEU A 33 -0.79 -14.26 17.42
C LEU A 33 -0.21 -15.67 17.68
N LYS A 34 1.07 -15.77 18.10
CA LYS A 34 1.78 -17.02 18.45
C LYS A 34 2.08 -17.93 17.26
N TYR A 35 2.15 -17.42 16.07
CA TYR A 35 2.70 -18.12 14.92
C TYR A 35 4.23 -17.98 14.90
N LYS A 36 4.94 -19.03 14.51
CA LYS A 36 6.37 -18.93 14.19
C LYS A 36 6.50 -18.33 12.79
N VAL A 37 7.39 -17.36 12.63
CA VAL A 37 7.62 -16.66 11.35
C VAL A 37 9.08 -16.75 10.97
N THR A 38 9.34 -17.02 9.71
CA THR A 38 10.67 -16.95 9.08
C THR A 38 10.58 -16.12 7.80
N PHE A 39 11.55 -15.24 7.57
CA PHE A 39 11.67 -14.50 6.32
C PHE A 39 12.78 -15.10 5.46
N LEU A 40 12.48 -15.48 4.21
CA LEU A 40 13.46 -15.81 3.18
C LEU A 40 13.61 -14.59 2.26
N VAL A 41 14.71 -13.85 2.43
CA VAL A 41 14.88 -12.48 1.88
C VAL A 41 16.32 -12.23 1.45
N PRO A 42 16.61 -11.21 0.62
CA PRO A 42 17.96 -10.90 0.16
C PRO A 42 18.92 -10.51 1.30
N ARG A 43 20.21 -10.61 1.01
CA ARG A 43 21.28 -10.14 1.89
C ARG A 43 21.08 -8.68 2.30
N GLY A 44 21.41 -8.36 3.55
CA GLY A 44 21.22 -7.04 4.16
C GLY A 44 19.88 -6.87 4.87
N SER A 45 19.05 -7.91 4.88
CA SER A 45 17.84 -7.98 5.70
C SER A 45 18.15 -8.37 7.14
N TYR A 46 17.32 -7.91 8.08
CA TYR A 46 17.35 -8.35 9.48
C TYR A 46 15.96 -8.28 10.10
N CYS A 47 15.74 -9.02 11.19
CA CYS A 47 14.50 -8.97 11.95
C CYS A 47 14.79 -9.30 13.42
N GLU A 48 14.20 -8.53 14.35
CA GLU A 48 14.33 -8.77 15.78
C GLU A 48 13.26 -9.69 16.37
N PHE A 49 12.18 -9.96 15.65
CA PHE A 49 11.05 -10.76 16.15
C PHE A 49 10.85 -12.10 15.41
N ALA A 50 11.61 -12.36 14.34
CA ALA A 50 11.46 -13.55 13.52
C ALA A 50 12.80 -14.00 12.93
N ASP A 51 12.90 -15.26 12.53
CA ASP A 51 14.09 -15.81 11.87
C ASP A 51 14.26 -15.22 10.46
N VAL A 52 15.50 -14.99 10.05
CA VAL A 52 15.84 -14.50 8.70
C VAL A 52 16.79 -15.49 8.02
N LEU A 53 16.37 -16.00 6.88
CA LEU A 53 17.17 -16.78 5.95
C LEU A 53 17.51 -15.90 4.75
N VAL A 54 18.80 -15.92 4.37
CA VAL A 54 19.28 -15.13 3.22
C VAL A 54 19.15 -15.96 1.97
N ILE A 55 18.50 -15.39 0.95
CA ILE A 55 18.38 -16.01 -0.38
C ILE A 55 19.79 -16.24 -0.96
N ASP A 56 20.07 -17.49 -1.34
CA ASP A 56 21.23 -17.86 -2.16
C ASP A 56 20.85 -17.64 -3.64
N GLU A 57 21.44 -16.62 -4.27
CA GLU A 57 21.16 -16.24 -5.65
C GLU A 57 21.59 -17.30 -6.69
N HIS A 58 22.37 -18.31 -6.28
CA HIS A 58 22.80 -19.41 -7.14
C HIS A 58 21.87 -20.62 -7.13
N LYS A 59 20.80 -20.58 -6.31
CA LYS A 59 19.79 -21.63 -6.19
C LYS A 59 18.41 -21.10 -6.50
N ARG A 60 17.51 -21.95 -6.97
CA ARG A 60 16.09 -21.59 -7.07
C ARG A 60 15.55 -21.30 -5.66
N ILE A 61 14.71 -20.29 -5.55
CA ILE A 61 14.12 -19.92 -4.25
C ILE A 61 13.32 -21.08 -3.67
N GLU A 62 12.62 -21.83 -4.52
CA GLU A 62 11.78 -22.95 -4.15
C GLU A 62 12.57 -24.13 -3.55
N ASP A 63 13.86 -24.26 -3.89
CA ASP A 63 14.76 -25.28 -3.33
C ASP A 63 15.36 -24.88 -1.97
N GLN A 64 15.10 -23.66 -1.48
CA GLN A 64 15.67 -23.13 -0.24
C GLN A 64 14.71 -23.16 0.94
N ILE A 65 13.56 -23.83 0.78
CA ILE A 65 12.51 -23.88 1.80
C ILE A 65 12.83 -25.00 2.80
N PRO A 66 13.01 -24.68 4.10
CA PRO A 66 13.30 -25.68 5.13
C PRO A 66 12.13 -26.64 5.38
N ASP A 67 12.45 -27.82 5.88
CA ASP A 67 11.45 -28.88 6.15
C ASP A 67 10.48 -28.55 7.28
N ASP A 68 10.87 -27.70 8.24
CA ASP A 68 10.04 -27.31 9.39
C ASP A 68 9.04 -26.18 9.09
N ILE A 69 8.96 -25.70 7.85
CA ILE A 69 7.95 -24.75 7.40
C ILE A 69 6.64 -25.48 7.13
N ASP A 70 5.53 -24.99 7.68
CA ASP A 70 4.20 -25.53 7.43
C ASP A 70 3.54 -24.90 6.21
N LEU A 71 3.72 -23.55 6.01
CA LEU A 71 3.10 -22.78 4.96
C LEU A 71 4.03 -21.71 4.42
N ILE A 72 4.01 -21.50 3.09
CA ILE A 72 4.82 -20.50 2.42
C ILE A 72 3.92 -19.37 1.90
N HIS A 73 4.28 -18.13 2.20
CA HIS A 73 3.61 -16.93 1.71
C HIS A 73 4.55 -16.11 0.81
N PHE A 74 4.41 -16.30 -0.50
CA PHE A 74 5.16 -15.53 -1.48
C PHE A 74 4.60 -14.11 -1.65
N GLN A 75 5.49 -13.14 -1.81
CA GLN A 75 5.13 -11.74 -2.10
C GLN A 75 5.27 -11.39 -3.60
N PHE A 76 5.45 -12.39 -4.39
CA PHE A 76 5.57 -12.35 -5.85
C PHE A 76 5.18 -13.73 -6.41
N LYS A 77 4.93 -13.81 -7.72
CA LYS A 77 4.69 -15.09 -8.41
C LYS A 77 5.97 -15.93 -8.39
N PRO A 78 5.98 -17.13 -7.78
CA PRO A 78 7.14 -18.02 -7.81
C PRO A 78 7.46 -18.42 -9.26
N ASP A 79 8.76 -18.62 -9.55
CA ASP A 79 9.21 -18.96 -10.90
C ASP A 79 8.92 -20.42 -11.25
N HIS A 80 8.96 -21.31 -10.25
CA HIS A 80 8.79 -22.74 -10.36
C HIS A 80 7.73 -23.29 -9.38
N PRO A 81 6.45 -22.89 -9.51
CA PRO A 81 5.40 -23.33 -8.58
C PRO A 81 5.18 -24.84 -8.57
N GLU A 82 5.51 -25.53 -9.66
CA GLU A 82 5.33 -26.97 -9.85
C GLU A 82 6.24 -27.84 -8.96
N ILE A 83 7.34 -27.28 -8.42
CA ILE A 83 8.25 -28.02 -7.54
C ILE A 83 7.95 -27.79 -6.06
N ILE A 84 7.11 -26.81 -5.71
CA ILE A 84 6.75 -26.52 -4.32
C ILE A 84 5.86 -27.65 -3.79
N ARG A 85 6.31 -28.33 -2.72
CA ARG A 85 5.62 -29.50 -2.12
C ARG A 85 4.79 -29.13 -0.91
N LYS A 86 5.02 -27.95 -0.33
CA LYS A 86 4.32 -27.47 0.87
C LYS A 86 3.11 -26.61 0.51
N PRO A 87 2.13 -26.48 1.39
CA PRO A 87 1.06 -25.50 1.24
C PRO A 87 1.61 -24.10 1.02
N TRP A 88 1.07 -23.37 0.02
CA TRP A 88 1.54 -22.04 -0.28
C TRP A 88 0.47 -21.15 -0.91
N LEU A 89 0.64 -19.86 -0.73
CA LEU A 89 -0.11 -18.81 -1.42
C LEU A 89 0.82 -17.69 -1.83
N MET A 90 0.32 -16.78 -2.67
CA MET A 90 1.01 -15.52 -2.96
C MET A 90 0.07 -14.34 -2.76
N THR A 91 0.66 -13.18 -2.41
CA THR A 91 -0.04 -11.89 -2.45
C THR A 91 0.45 -11.07 -3.65
N GLN A 92 -0.49 -10.68 -4.50
CA GLN A 92 -0.27 -9.76 -5.60
C GLN A 92 -0.41 -8.33 -5.08
N HIS A 93 0.72 -7.59 -5.00
CA HIS A 93 0.75 -6.22 -4.45
C HIS A 93 0.55 -5.14 -5.51
N GLY A 94 0.85 -5.42 -6.75
CA GLY A 94 0.76 -4.50 -7.88
C GLY A 94 -0.18 -5.01 -8.97
N ASN A 95 -0.51 -4.14 -9.92
CA ASN A 95 -1.25 -4.59 -11.10
C ASN A 95 -0.39 -5.51 -11.96
N SER A 96 -0.94 -6.65 -12.36
CA SER A 96 -0.33 -7.55 -13.33
C SER A 96 -0.40 -6.98 -14.75
N GLN A 97 0.26 -7.64 -15.68
CA GLN A 97 0.06 -7.38 -17.10
C GLN A 97 -1.29 -7.98 -17.56
N VAL A 98 -1.91 -7.36 -18.55
CA VAL A 98 -3.14 -7.91 -19.16
C VAL A 98 -2.85 -9.26 -19.78
N GLY A 99 -3.69 -10.26 -19.51
CA GLY A 99 -3.53 -11.62 -19.95
C GLY A 99 -2.52 -12.45 -19.12
N GLU A 100 -1.91 -11.85 -18.11
CA GLU A 100 -1.06 -12.60 -17.18
C GLU A 100 -1.91 -13.42 -16.23
N ARG A 101 -1.80 -14.74 -16.33
CA ARG A 101 -2.43 -15.70 -15.41
C ARG A 101 -1.60 -15.85 -14.15
N LEU A 102 -2.26 -15.67 -13.03
CA LEU A 102 -1.66 -15.86 -11.70
C LEU A 102 -2.00 -17.25 -11.15
N PRO A 103 -1.22 -17.76 -10.17
CA PRO A 103 -1.54 -19.02 -9.51
C PRO A 103 -2.92 -18.99 -8.85
N GLN A 104 -3.56 -20.16 -8.72
CA GLN A 104 -4.89 -20.27 -8.10
C GLN A 104 -4.92 -19.79 -6.65
N ASN A 105 -3.83 -19.96 -5.91
CA ASN A 105 -3.69 -19.49 -4.54
C ASN A 105 -3.12 -18.06 -4.46
N THR A 106 -3.65 -17.15 -5.29
CA THR A 106 -3.34 -15.73 -5.26
C THR A 106 -4.36 -14.97 -4.41
N ASN A 107 -3.85 -14.16 -3.49
CA ASN A 107 -4.60 -13.15 -2.74
C ASN A 107 -4.30 -11.76 -3.30
N PHE A 108 -5.27 -10.85 -3.23
CA PHE A 108 -5.14 -9.46 -3.65
C PHE A 108 -5.25 -8.51 -2.46
N VAL A 109 -4.88 -7.23 -2.64
CA VAL A 109 -4.77 -6.27 -1.52
C VAL A 109 -5.99 -5.37 -1.35
N SER A 110 -7.00 -5.49 -2.23
CA SER A 110 -8.30 -4.82 -2.13
C SER A 110 -9.36 -5.57 -2.94
N GLN A 111 -10.63 -5.26 -2.72
CA GLN A 111 -11.74 -5.86 -3.46
C GLN A 111 -11.68 -5.50 -4.95
N ASP A 112 -11.47 -4.21 -5.28
CA ASP A 112 -11.29 -3.78 -6.68
C ASP A 112 -10.10 -4.50 -7.34
N HIS A 113 -8.98 -4.64 -6.61
CA HIS A 113 -7.81 -5.31 -7.14
C HIS A 113 -8.10 -6.79 -7.46
N ALA A 114 -8.81 -7.50 -6.59
CA ALA A 114 -9.26 -8.87 -6.84
C ALA A 114 -10.24 -8.93 -8.02
N ALA A 115 -11.28 -8.11 -8.01
CA ALA A 115 -12.32 -8.10 -9.05
C ALA A 115 -11.74 -7.87 -10.45
N ARG A 116 -10.74 -6.99 -10.60
CA ARG A 116 -10.05 -6.76 -11.88
C ARG A 116 -9.24 -7.96 -12.39
N HIS A 117 -9.00 -8.94 -11.53
CA HIS A 117 -8.35 -10.20 -11.88
C HIS A 117 -9.34 -11.37 -11.92
N GLY A 118 -10.65 -11.13 -11.84
CA GLY A 118 -11.68 -12.18 -11.81
C GLY A 118 -11.65 -13.00 -10.53
N SER A 119 -11.28 -12.38 -9.39
CA SER A 119 -11.16 -13.00 -8.08
C SER A 119 -12.01 -12.26 -7.03
N ASP A 120 -12.45 -12.98 -6.01
CA ASP A 120 -13.07 -12.44 -4.80
C ASP A 120 -12.14 -12.56 -3.58
N CYS A 121 -10.95 -13.13 -3.76
CA CYS A 121 -10.00 -13.36 -2.67
C CYS A 121 -9.13 -12.12 -2.44
N TYR A 122 -9.35 -11.41 -1.35
CA TYR A 122 -8.50 -10.27 -0.97
C TYR A 122 -8.34 -10.16 0.55
N VAL A 123 -7.20 -9.59 0.94
CA VAL A 123 -6.94 -9.11 2.29
C VAL A 123 -6.45 -7.67 2.19
N ARG A 124 -7.16 -6.74 2.83
CA ARG A 124 -6.73 -5.34 2.87
C ARG A 124 -5.42 -5.21 3.63
N ASN A 125 -4.50 -4.40 3.10
CA ASN A 125 -3.28 -4.09 3.82
C ASN A 125 -3.59 -3.36 5.13
N GLY A 126 -2.86 -3.74 6.19
CA GLY A 126 -2.86 -3.09 7.48
C GLY A 126 -1.47 -2.62 7.86
N LEU A 127 -1.39 -1.70 8.81
CA LEU A 127 -0.14 -1.16 9.32
C LEU A 127 -0.13 -1.23 10.85
N ASN A 128 1.06 -1.37 11.42
CA ASN A 128 1.24 -1.26 12.86
C ASN A 128 1.23 0.22 13.28
N TRP A 129 0.11 0.66 13.83
CA TRP A 129 -0.09 2.05 14.20
C TRP A 129 0.78 2.53 15.36
N ASP A 130 1.33 1.63 16.17
CA ASP A 130 2.27 1.98 17.23
C ASP A 130 3.54 2.65 16.67
N ASP A 131 3.95 2.30 15.45
CA ASP A 131 5.10 2.89 14.76
C ASP A 131 4.84 4.32 14.25
N TYR A 132 3.58 4.80 14.27
CA TYR A 132 3.18 6.13 13.81
C TYR A 132 3.11 7.17 14.93
N GLY A 133 3.18 6.73 16.17
CA GLY A 133 3.25 7.58 17.36
C GLY A 133 1.95 8.35 17.65
N LYS A 134 2.05 9.38 18.50
CA LYS A 134 0.88 10.14 18.95
C LYS A 134 0.27 10.95 17.82
N VAL A 135 -1.06 11.01 17.79
CA VAL A 135 -1.86 11.80 16.86
C VAL A 135 -2.41 13.04 17.56
N ASP A 136 -2.27 14.20 16.93
CA ASP A 136 -2.94 15.43 17.33
C ASP A 136 -4.13 15.68 16.38
N LEU A 137 -5.32 15.57 16.92
CA LEU A 137 -6.57 15.76 16.17
C LEU A 137 -7.14 17.19 16.30
N GLN A 138 -6.53 18.04 17.15
CA GLN A 138 -7.08 19.36 17.46
C GLN A 138 -6.70 20.44 16.42
N GLY A 139 -5.61 20.24 15.69
CA GLY A 139 -5.13 21.26 14.77
C GLY A 139 -4.39 20.70 13.55
N ASN A 140 -4.10 21.62 12.63
CA ASN A 140 -3.23 21.38 11.50
C ASN A 140 -2.49 22.66 11.12
N ALA A 141 -1.42 22.55 10.33
CA ALA A 141 -0.60 23.68 9.90
C ALA A 141 -1.08 24.32 8.59
N GLY A 142 -2.32 24.10 8.16
CA GLY A 142 -2.94 24.76 7.02
C GLY A 142 -2.34 24.44 5.66
N TYR A 143 -1.76 23.24 5.46
CA TYR A 143 -1.24 22.81 4.18
C TYR A 143 -1.80 21.44 3.78
N ALA A 144 -1.95 21.23 2.47
CA ALA A 144 -2.18 19.91 1.89
C ALA A 144 -0.86 19.13 1.74
N HIS A 145 -0.94 17.81 1.66
CA HIS A 145 0.21 17.01 1.24
C HIS A 145 -0.13 16.08 0.07
N PHE A 146 0.90 15.70 -0.65
CA PHE A 146 0.93 14.59 -1.60
C PHE A 146 1.96 13.58 -1.10
N LEU A 147 1.61 12.29 -1.08
CA LEU A 147 2.50 11.22 -0.63
C LEU A 147 2.63 10.14 -1.71
N GLY A 148 3.79 10.05 -2.36
CA GLY A 148 4.03 9.04 -3.39
C GLY A 148 5.19 9.39 -4.32
N LYS A 149 5.59 8.44 -5.18
CA LYS A 149 6.64 8.66 -6.19
C LYS A 149 6.19 9.71 -7.22
N ALA A 150 6.50 10.98 -7.00
CA ALA A 150 6.13 12.10 -7.87
C ALA A 150 6.70 11.98 -9.30
N ALA A 151 7.72 11.14 -9.51
CA ALA A 151 8.25 10.81 -10.84
C ALA A 151 7.34 9.89 -11.66
N TRP A 152 6.39 9.19 -11.03
CA TRP A 152 5.43 8.34 -11.72
C TRP A 152 4.26 9.18 -12.23
N ARG A 153 4.11 9.26 -13.55
CA ARG A 153 3.04 10.07 -14.16
C ARG A 153 1.64 9.67 -13.70
N VAL A 154 1.42 8.38 -13.46
CA VAL A 154 0.14 7.84 -12.99
C VAL A 154 -0.21 8.27 -11.56
N LYS A 155 0.78 8.66 -10.74
CA LYS A 155 0.53 9.25 -9.40
C LYS A 155 0.07 10.70 -9.47
N ASN A 156 0.23 11.36 -10.62
CA ASN A 156 -0.35 12.66 -10.94
C ASN A 156 -0.03 13.79 -9.93
N VAL A 157 1.23 13.90 -9.54
CA VAL A 157 1.66 15.02 -8.66
C VAL A 157 1.34 16.40 -9.28
N LYS A 158 1.30 16.51 -10.63
CA LYS A 158 0.90 17.73 -11.31
C LYS A 158 -0.52 18.11 -10.98
N GLY A 159 -1.48 17.19 -11.13
CA GLY A 159 -2.87 17.40 -10.75
C GLY A 159 -3.04 17.72 -9.27
N ALA A 160 -2.28 17.06 -8.36
CA ALA A 160 -2.33 17.41 -6.94
C ALA A 160 -1.90 18.87 -6.67
N ILE A 161 -0.90 19.36 -7.38
CA ILE A 161 -0.45 20.77 -7.28
C ILE A 161 -1.49 21.73 -7.89
N GLU A 162 -2.12 21.37 -9.01
CA GLU A 162 -3.19 22.16 -9.64
C GLU A 162 -4.38 22.30 -8.71
N VAL A 163 -4.85 21.22 -8.08
CA VAL A 163 -5.91 21.26 -7.06
C VAL A 163 -5.52 22.17 -5.89
N ALA A 164 -4.31 22.03 -5.36
CA ALA A 164 -3.85 22.88 -4.27
C ALA A 164 -3.77 24.38 -4.65
N CYS A 165 -3.32 24.68 -5.88
CA CYS A 165 -3.27 26.05 -6.39
C CYS A 165 -4.68 26.64 -6.53
N GLU A 166 -5.62 25.91 -7.08
CA GLU A 166 -7.02 26.36 -7.23
C GLU A 166 -7.72 26.47 -5.87
N ALA A 167 -7.42 25.56 -4.95
CA ALA A 167 -7.94 25.63 -3.57
C ALA A 167 -7.31 26.78 -2.75
N GLY A 168 -6.22 27.39 -3.21
CA GLY A 168 -5.49 28.45 -2.50
C GLY A 168 -4.69 27.93 -1.30
N VAL A 169 -4.31 26.64 -1.27
CA VAL A 169 -3.61 26.02 -0.15
C VAL A 169 -2.17 25.64 -0.52
N PRO A 170 -1.17 25.85 0.38
CA PRO A 170 0.17 25.31 0.19
C PRO A 170 0.15 23.79 0.13
N ILE A 171 1.00 23.17 -0.72
CA ILE A 171 1.14 21.72 -0.80
C ILE A 171 2.57 21.26 -0.54
N LYS A 172 2.72 20.26 0.33
CA LYS A 172 3.98 19.57 0.58
C LYS A 172 4.03 18.24 -0.17
N VAL A 173 4.99 18.11 -1.09
CA VAL A 173 5.18 16.92 -1.92
C VAL A 173 6.20 16.00 -1.26
N LEU A 174 5.74 14.86 -0.75
CA LEU A 174 6.53 13.83 -0.11
C LEU A 174 6.76 12.68 -1.12
N GLY A 175 7.94 12.65 -1.73
CA GLY A 175 8.31 11.59 -2.67
C GLY A 175 8.80 12.07 -4.04
N GLY A 176 9.40 13.23 -4.13
CA GLY A 176 9.98 13.74 -5.37
C GLY A 176 10.64 15.09 -5.23
N THR A 177 11.09 15.62 -6.35
CA THR A 177 11.81 16.90 -6.45
C THR A 177 11.11 17.85 -7.40
N ARG A 178 11.38 19.16 -7.26
CA ARG A 178 10.84 20.23 -8.13
C ARG A 178 11.19 20.02 -9.60
N LEU A 179 12.44 19.65 -9.87
CA LEU A 179 12.92 19.23 -11.18
C LEU A 179 12.98 17.70 -11.23
N ASN A 180 12.24 17.10 -12.15
CA ASN A 180 12.27 15.66 -12.40
C ASN A 180 12.71 15.39 -13.84
N LEU A 181 13.77 14.59 -13.98
CA LEU A 181 14.30 14.12 -15.26
C LEU A 181 14.00 12.63 -15.50
N LYS A 182 13.62 11.89 -14.44
CA LYS A 182 13.31 10.45 -14.53
C LYS A 182 11.88 10.26 -15.04
N ARG A 183 11.69 9.36 -16.00
CA ARG A 183 10.36 9.03 -16.59
C ARG A 183 9.65 10.23 -17.22
N GLY A 184 10.43 11.18 -17.79
CA GLY A 184 9.97 12.38 -18.47
C GLY A 184 10.26 13.65 -17.69
N PHE A 185 10.47 14.73 -18.46
CA PHE A 185 10.77 16.05 -17.90
C PHE A 185 9.56 16.65 -17.18
N ARG A 186 9.77 17.19 -15.99
CA ARG A 186 8.80 18.01 -15.26
C ARG A 186 9.55 19.02 -14.41
N TYR A 187 9.20 20.31 -14.59
CA TYR A 187 9.59 21.38 -13.68
C TYR A 187 8.35 22.05 -13.08
N THR A 188 8.35 22.27 -11.78
CA THR A 188 7.22 22.88 -11.05
C THR A 188 7.55 24.34 -10.75
N TRP A 189 6.86 25.27 -11.40
CA TRP A 189 7.10 26.72 -11.28
C TRP A 189 6.49 27.34 -10.01
N THR A 190 5.31 26.86 -9.58
CA THR A 190 4.60 27.48 -8.47
C THR A 190 5.37 27.42 -7.16
N ARG A 191 5.30 28.51 -6.39
CA ARG A 191 5.86 28.59 -5.04
C ARG A 191 4.97 27.92 -3.97
N GLN A 192 3.69 27.65 -4.28
CA GLN A 192 2.79 26.94 -3.35
C GLN A 192 3.22 25.51 -3.10
N ALA A 193 3.98 24.87 -3.99
CA ALA A 193 4.47 23.51 -3.82
C ALA A 193 5.89 23.48 -3.22
N SER A 194 6.05 22.78 -2.11
CA SER A 194 7.34 22.49 -1.47
C SER A 194 7.66 20.99 -1.57
N PHE A 195 8.87 20.65 -2.02
CA PHE A 195 9.29 19.27 -2.26
C PHE A 195 10.27 18.81 -1.19
N TYR A 196 10.01 17.63 -0.62
CA TYR A 196 10.78 17.07 0.49
C TYR A 196 11.63 15.85 0.08
N GLY A 197 11.62 15.46 -1.19
CA GLY A 197 12.30 14.26 -1.65
C GLY A 197 11.61 12.98 -1.15
N MET A 198 12.36 11.88 -1.14
CA MET A 198 11.91 10.61 -0.55
C MET A 198 12.13 10.67 0.97
N VAL A 199 11.09 11.01 1.70
CA VAL A 199 11.13 11.12 3.18
C VAL A 199 10.59 9.86 3.84
N GLY A 200 11.20 9.49 4.96
CA GLY A 200 10.78 8.39 5.83
C GLY A 200 10.92 8.77 7.30
N GLY A 201 10.64 7.82 8.18
CA GLY A 201 10.79 7.97 9.63
C GLY A 201 10.05 9.18 10.21
N GLU A 202 10.54 9.73 11.30
CA GLU A 202 9.89 10.79 12.05
C GLU A 202 9.64 12.06 11.21
N LYS A 203 10.52 12.37 10.25
CA LYS A 203 10.30 13.50 9.34
C LYS A 203 9.02 13.37 8.51
N LYS A 204 8.75 12.17 7.99
CA LYS A 204 7.51 11.86 7.26
C LYS A 204 6.32 11.99 8.20
N LEU A 205 6.38 11.37 9.38
CA LEU A 205 5.29 11.35 10.35
C LEU A 205 4.92 12.77 10.81
N ASN A 206 5.89 13.63 11.08
CA ASN A 206 5.66 15.02 11.43
C ASN A 206 4.98 15.82 10.32
N LEU A 207 5.33 15.57 9.06
CA LEU A 207 4.70 16.21 7.91
C LEU A 207 3.26 15.73 7.70
N LEU A 208 2.95 14.46 7.97
CA LEU A 208 1.58 13.93 7.90
C LEU A 208 0.73 14.44 9.07
N ARG A 209 1.26 14.38 10.30
CA ARG A 209 0.59 14.82 11.54
C ARG A 209 0.09 16.25 11.46
N ALA A 210 0.91 17.14 10.90
CA ALA A 210 0.58 18.56 10.78
C ALA A 210 -0.24 18.92 9.54
N SER A 211 -0.57 17.97 8.67
CA SER A 211 -1.27 18.24 7.42
C SER A 211 -2.78 18.45 7.63
N ALA A 212 -3.37 19.32 6.80
CA ALA A 212 -4.81 19.53 6.73
C ALA A 212 -5.55 18.47 5.89
N GLY A 213 -4.84 17.77 4.97
CA GLY A 213 -5.45 16.73 4.13
C GLY A 213 -4.49 16.20 3.06
N LEU A 214 -4.84 15.06 2.48
CA LEU A 214 -4.13 14.44 1.37
C LEU A 214 -4.82 14.79 0.05
N ILE A 215 -4.06 15.27 -0.95
CA ILE A 215 -4.51 15.39 -2.33
C ILE A 215 -3.81 14.31 -3.16
N PHE A 216 -4.61 13.34 -3.66
CA PHE A 216 -4.08 12.11 -4.28
C PHE A 216 -4.83 11.74 -5.58
N PRO A 217 -4.78 12.58 -6.63
CA PRO A 217 -5.54 12.42 -7.86
C PRO A 217 -4.85 11.44 -8.82
N VAL A 218 -4.69 10.18 -8.41
CA VAL A 218 -4.03 9.14 -9.21
C VAL A 218 -4.77 8.88 -10.53
N ARG A 219 -4.01 8.52 -11.58
CA ARG A 219 -4.52 8.23 -12.92
C ARG A 219 -4.29 6.76 -13.31
N TRP A 220 -4.47 5.88 -12.36
CA TRP A 220 -4.37 4.44 -12.56
C TRP A 220 -5.23 3.72 -11.52
N GLN A 221 -5.53 2.46 -11.78
CA GLN A 221 -6.19 1.61 -10.80
C GLN A 221 -5.21 1.34 -9.65
N GLU A 222 -5.33 2.11 -8.57
CA GLU A 222 -4.48 1.95 -7.39
C GLU A 222 -4.80 0.62 -6.71
N PRO A 223 -3.84 -0.31 -6.56
CA PRO A 223 -4.15 -1.63 -5.98
C PRO A 223 -4.67 -1.55 -4.55
N PHE A 224 -4.13 -0.64 -3.74
CA PHE A 224 -4.61 -0.37 -2.38
C PHE A 224 -4.54 1.12 -2.04
N GLY A 225 -3.33 1.68 -1.83
CA GLY A 225 -3.17 3.08 -1.46
C GLY A 225 -2.73 3.29 -0.01
N LEU A 226 -1.59 2.74 0.39
CA LEU A 226 -1.03 2.94 1.74
C LEU A 226 -0.91 4.41 2.13
N ALA A 227 -0.60 5.30 1.17
CA ALA A 227 -0.54 6.74 1.40
C ALA A 227 -1.86 7.31 1.94
N VAL A 228 -2.99 6.73 1.53
CA VAL A 228 -4.33 7.13 1.98
C VAL A 228 -4.53 6.77 3.44
N ILE A 229 -4.32 5.50 3.81
CA ILE A 229 -4.51 5.07 5.20
C ILE A 229 -3.49 5.69 6.16
N GLU A 230 -2.24 5.92 5.71
CA GLU A 230 -1.23 6.65 6.50
C GLU A 230 -1.69 8.09 6.81
N SER A 231 -2.32 8.76 5.84
CA SER A 231 -2.84 10.12 6.01
C SER A 231 -4.07 10.13 6.90
N MET A 232 -5.00 9.21 6.67
CA MET A 232 -6.22 9.06 7.45
C MET A 232 -5.93 8.70 8.91
N TYR A 233 -4.86 7.96 9.20
CA TYR A 233 -4.42 7.68 10.57
C TYR A 233 -4.17 8.97 11.37
N PHE A 234 -3.66 10.02 10.74
CA PHE A 234 -3.50 11.34 11.37
C PHE A 234 -4.77 12.21 11.32
N GLY A 235 -5.92 11.62 10.97
CA GLY A 235 -7.19 12.33 10.86
C GLY A 235 -7.25 13.27 9.66
N ALA A 236 -6.38 13.11 8.66
CA ALA A 236 -6.36 13.94 7.47
C ALA A 236 -7.39 13.45 6.45
N PRO A 237 -8.35 14.28 6.01
CA PRO A 237 -9.27 13.93 4.94
C PRO A 237 -8.55 13.74 3.61
N VAL A 238 -9.17 12.97 2.71
CA VAL A 238 -8.59 12.56 1.43
C VAL A 238 -9.37 13.14 0.26
N PHE A 239 -8.67 13.78 -0.66
CA PHE A 239 -9.20 14.31 -1.91
C PHE A 239 -8.51 13.57 -3.07
N ALA A 240 -9.21 12.62 -3.67
CA ALA A 240 -8.61 11.67 -4.61
C ALA A 240 -9.51 11.40 -5.83
N THR A 241 -8.98 10.65 -6.79
CA THR A 241 -9.77 10.12 -7.90
C THR A 241 -10.44 8.79 -7.49
N PRO A 242 -11.61 8.43 -8.07
CA PRO A 242 -12.35 7.20 -7.74
C PRO A 242 -11.76 5.96 -8.44
N TYR A 243 -10.42 5.81 -8.48
CA TYR A 243 -9.77 4.75 -9.24
C TYR A 243 -9.14 3.69 -8.35
N GLY A 244 -9.35 2.42 -8.72
CA GLY A 244 -8.87 1.28 -7.97
C GLY A 244 -9.52 1.19 -6.58
N ALA A 245 -8.73 0.95 -5.57
CA ALA A 245 -9.21 0.78 -4.20
C ALA A 245 -9.71 2.09 -3.53
N MET A 246 -9.63 3.25 -4.17
CA MET A 246 -10.00 4.52 -3.53
C MET A 246 -11.43 4.53 -2.97
N PRO A 247 -12.48 4.04 -3.69
CA PRO A 247 -13.85 3.99 -3.16
C PRO A 247 -14.02 3.04 -1.96
N GLU A 248 -13.10 2.11 -1.75
CA GLU A 248 -13.11 1.21 -0.58
C GLU A 248 -12.48 1.85 0.66
N LEU A 249 -11.54 2.79 0.45
CA LEU A 249 -10.79 3.43 1.53
C LEU A 249 -11.46 4.72 2.01
N VAL A 250 -12.04 5.49 1.09
CA VAL A 250 -12.56 6.84 1.33
C VAL A 250 -14.07 6.81 1.25
N ASP A 251 -14.72 7.08 2.37
CA ASP A 251 -16.16 7.30 2.47
C ASP A 251 -16.50 8.81 2.49
N ASP A 252 -17.78 9.14 2.49
CA ASP A 252 -18.31 10.52 2.47
C ASP A 252 -17.92 11.37 3.70
N LYS A 253 -17.49 10.74 4.81
CA LYS A 253 -17.02 11.40 6.03
C LYS A 253 -15.51 11.52 6.10
N SER A 254 -14.79 10.76 5.28
CA SER A 254 -13.31 10.74 5.29
C SER A 254 -12.69 11.46 4.09
N GLY A 255 -13.49 11.86 3.08
CA GLY A 255 -12.95 12.59 1.94
C GLY A 255 -13.92 12.73 0.78
N VAL A 256 -13.37 13.17 -0.36
CA VAL A 256 -14.13 13.36 -1.60
C VAL A 256 -13.36 12.74 -2.77
N LEU A 257 -14.11 12.05 -3.64
CA LEU A 257 -13.59 11.43 -4.86
C LEU A 257 -14.13 12.15 -6.09
N ALA A 258 -13.24 12.70 -6.93
CA ALA A 258 -13.61 13.35 -8.19
C ALA A 258 -12.49 13.21 -9.23
N THR A 259 -12.81 13.43 -10.51
CA THR A 259 -11.88 13.21 -11.64
C THR A 259 -11.32 14.49 -12.24
N ASN A 260 -11.56 15.65 -11.61
CA ASN A 260 -11.09 16.94 -12.09
C ASN A 260 -10.61 17.86 -10.98
N VAL A 261 -9.86 18.89 -11.39
CA VAL A 261 -9.25 19.87 -10.49
C VAL A 261 -10.30 20.66 -9.73
N HIS A 262 -11.33 21.16 -10.43
CA HIS A 262 -12.33 22.08 -9.88
C HIS A 262 -13.14 21.44 -8.74
N ASP A 263 -13.62 20.23 -8.93
CA ASP A 263 -14.44 19.53 -7.93
C ASP A 263 -13.61 19.22 -6.67
N LEU A 264 -12.36 18.74 -6.81
CA LEU A 264 -11.50 18.49 -5.68
C LEU A 264 -11.09 19.77 -4.95
N ALA A 265 -10.84 20.87 -5.67
CA ALA A 265 -10.52 22.16 -5.05
C ALA A 265 -11.73 22.77 -4.33
N THR A 266 -12.91 22.63 -4.88
CA THR A 266 -14.17 23.06 -4.25
C THR A 266 -14.46 22.23 -3.01
N ALA A 267 -14.31 20.90 -3.11
CA ALA A 267 -14.43 20.00 -1.97
C ALA A 267 -13.44 20.36 -0.85
N TRP A 268 -12.17 20.63 -1.20
CA TRP A 268 -11.18 21.04 -0.19
C TRP A 268 -11.62 22.25 0.62
N ARG A 269 -12.24 23.26 -0.02
CA ARG A 269 -12.69 24.50 0.65
C ARG A 269 -13.92 24.30 1.53
N SER A 270 -14.77 23.33 1.22
CA SER A 270 -16.08 23.14 1.88
C SER A 270 -16.17 21.93 2.79
N PHE A 271 -15.22 20.99 2.70
CA PHE A 271 -15.28 19.74 3.45
C PHE A 271 -15.02 19.98 4.95
N ASN A 272 -16.00 19.63 5.75
CA ASN A 272 -15.89 19.70 7.21
C ASN A 272 -15.47 18.33 7.77
N ALA A 273 -14.16 18.14 7.95
CA ALA A 273 -13.59 16.88 8.38
C ALA A 273 -13.80 16.60 9.87
N ASP A 274 -14.45 15.50 10.20
CA ASP A 274 -14.36 14.90 11.52
C ASP A 274 -13.05 14.09 11.62
N ARG A 275 -11.97 14.75 12.06
CA ARG A 275 -10.63 14.15 12.17
C ARG A 275 -10.60 12.96 13.11
N ARG A 276 -11.46 12.95 14.17
CA ARG A 276 -11.56 11.85 15.11
C ARG A 276 -12.17 10.63 14.43
N TYR A 277 -13.28 10.79 13.74
CA TYR A 277 -13.89 9.69 12.97
C TYR A 277 -12.92 9.08 11.97
N ILE A 278 -12.22 9.93 11.20
CA ILE A 278 -11.25 9.47 10.20
C ILE A 278 -10.14 8.63 10.85
N HIS A 279 -9.61 9.10 11.97
CA HIS A 279 -8.56 8.41 12.72
C HIS A 279 -9.04 7.06 13.29
N GLU A 280 -10.14 7.06 14.06
CA GLU A 280 -10.66 5.87 14.73
C GLU A 280 -11.04 4.78 13.71
N ARG A 281 -11.78 5.16 12.65
CA ARG A 281 -12.11 4.24 11.55
C ARG A 281 -10.86 3.63 10.91
N THR A 282 -9.81 4.42 10.72
CA THR A 282 -8.55 3.94 10.12
C THR A 282 -7.85 2.95 11.02
N GLN A 283 -7.77 3.22 12.31
CA GLN A 283 -7.18 2.30 13.30
C GLN A 283 -7.91 0.96 13.34
N GLU A 284 -9.24 1.00 13.35
CA GLU A 284 -10.07 -0.21 13.44
C GLU A 284 -10.01 -1.05 12.15
N THR A 285 -10.03 -0.38 10.98
CA THR A 285 -10.18 -1.07 9.69
C THR A 285 -8.86 -1.56 9.13
N PHE A 286 -7.76 -0.79 9.29
CA PHE A 286 -6.50 -0.99 8.59
C PHE A 286 -5.32 -1.26 9.54
N SER A 287 -5.58 -1.92 10.67
CA SER A 287 -4.51 -2.38 11.56
C SER A 287 -3.84 -3.65 11.04
N ASP A 288 -2.59 -3.83 11.41
CA ASP A 288 -1.84 -5.06 11.12
C ASP A 288 -2.45 -6.30 11.78
N ASN A 289 -3.07 -6.15 12.96
CA ASN A 289 -3.80 -7.24 13.61
C ASN A 289 -4.99 -7.70 12.75
N LYS A 290 -5.81 -6.75 12.24
CA LYS A 290 -6.95 -7.07 11.38
C LYS A 290 -6.52 -7.74 10.07
N MET A 291 -5.42 -7.26 9.50
CA MET A 291 -4.80 -7.89 8.34
C MET A 291 -4.34 -9.31 8.66
N ALA A 292 -3.65 -9.53 9.78
CA ALA A 292 -3.15 -10.85 10.19
C ALA A 292 -4.28 -11.83 10.44
N GLU A 293 -5.36 -11.44 11.14
CA GLU A 293 -6.56 -12.26 11.34
C GLU A 293 -7.16 -12.73 10.01
N SER A 294 -7.22 -11.83 9.01
CA SER A 294 -7.73 -12.17 7.69
C SER A 294 -6.81 -13.14 6.94
N TYR A 295 -5.47 -12.97 7.04
CA TYR A 295 -4.53 -13.93 6.45
C TYR A 295 -4.56 -15.30 7.13
N VAL A 296 -4.76 -15.36 8.44
CA VAL A 296 -4.91 -16.64 9.17
C VAL A 296 -6.05 -17.47 8.59
N GLN A 297 -7.19 -16.84 8.26
CA GLN A 297 -8.30 -17.55 7.58
C GLN A 297 -7.92 -18.11 6.21
N LEU A 298 -7.09 -17.38 5.43
CA LEU A 298 -6.58 -17.88 4.16
C LEU A 298 -5.57 -19.03 4.36
N TYR A 299 -4.72 -18.92 5.37
CA TYR A 299 -3.76 -19.98 5.71
C TYR A 299 -4.46 -21.26 6.11
N GLU A 300 -5.54 -21.18 6.91
CA GLU A 300 -6.34 -22.33 7.30
C GLU A 300 -6.96 -23.02 6.09
N LYS A 301 -7.53 -22.27 5.13
CA LYS A 301 -8.04 -22.83 3.87
C LYS A 301 -6.96 -23.59 3.10
N ILE A 302 -5.79 -22.97 2.91
CA ILE A 302 -4.67 -23.59 2.20
C ILE A 302 -4.18 -24.86 2.91
N MET A 303 -4.08 -24.82 4.24
CA MET A 303 -3.67 -25.99 5.05
C MET A 303 -4.68 -27.15 4.97
N ASN A 304 -5.96 -26.84 4.76
CA ASN A 304 -7.02 -27.81 4.53
C ASN A 304 -7.07 -28.33 3.09
N GLY A 305 -6.16 -27.88 2.22
CA GLY A 305 -6.11 -28.28 0.80
C GLY A 305 -7.12 -27.55 -0.10
N GLU A 306 -7.74 -26.49 0.40
CA GLU A 306 -8.65 -25.65 -0.38
C GLU A 306 -7.86 -24.67 -1.25
N SER A 307 -8.42 -24.32 -2.41
CA SER A 307 -7.90 -23.27 -3.26
C SER A 307 -8.53 -21.91 -2.95
N LEU A 308 -7.76 -20.83 -3.03
CA LEU A 308 -8.27 -19.47 -2.79
C LEU A 308 -9.18 -18.96 -3.91
N ASN A 309 -8.97 -19.40 -5.14
CA ASN A 309 -9.76 -19.01 -6.30
C ASN A 309 -10.28 -20.24 -7.03
N ALA A 310 -11.50 -20.19 -7.58
CA ALA A 310 -12.08 -21.28 -8.37
C ALA A 310 -11.33 -21.47 -9.71
N THR A 311 -10.83 -20.39 -10.29
CA THR A 311 -10.07 -20.35 -11.54
C THR A 311 -8.76 -19.60 -11.36
N LEU A 312 -7.85 -19.68 -12.33
CA LEU A 312 -6.62 -18.87 -12.31
C LEU A 312 -6.97 -17.40 -12.49
N PRO A 313 -6.64 -16.52 -11.53
CA PRO A 313 -6.87 -15.09 -11.69
C PRO A 313 -6.07 -14.52 -12.87
N GLU A 314 -6.72 -13.65 -13.64
CA GLU A 314 -6.12 -13.03 -14.83
C GLU A 314 -6.56 -11.57 -14.94
N MET A 315 -5.62 -10.64 -15.16
CA MET A 315 -5.95 -9.24 -15.37
C MET A 315 -6.67 -9.05 -16.71
N THR A 316 -7.91 -8.58 -16.67
CA THR A 316 -8.76 -8.41 -17.86
C THR A 316 -8.79 -6.97 -18.39
N ALA A 317 -8.48 -5.98 -17.56
CA ALA A 317 -8.53 -4.58 -17.93
C ALA A 317 -7.13 -3.95 -18.00
N PRO A 318 -6.80 -3.21 -19.10
CA PRO A 318 -5.48 -2.62 -19.24
C PRO A 318 -5.23 -1.51 -18.20
N ALA A 319 -4.02 -1.49 -17.64
CA ALA A 319 -3.52 -0.41 -16.79
C ALA A 319 -3.19 0.84 -17.63
N LYS A 320 -4.20 1.46 -18.29
CA LYS A 320 -4.02 2.74 -19.01
C LYS A 320 -4.09 3.90 -18.03
N ALA A 321 -3.46 5.02 -18.39
CA ALA A 321 -3.65 6.27 -17.65
C ALA A 321 -5.13 6.69 -17.74
N LEU A 322 -5.78 6.78 -16.57
CA LEU A 322 -7.19 7.08 -16.45
C LEU A 322 -7.45 8.60 -16.62
N PRO A 323 -8.70 9.01 -16.95
CA PRO A 323 -9.05 10.41 -17.16
C PRO A 323 -8.69 11.30 -15.97
N TRP A 324 -8.35 12.54 -16.26
CA TRP A 324 -8.15 13.63 -15.31
C TRP A 324 -8.29 14.95 -16.06
N GLU A 325 -9.20 15.80 -15.64
CA GLU A 325 -9.54 17.11 -16.23
C GLU A 325 -9.17 18.27 -15.31
#